data_1acc54e7c14041ba8ecd7c2efa89eddc
#
_entry.id   1acc54e7c14041ba8ecd7c2efa89eddc
#
_cell.length_a   1.000
_cell.length_b   1.000
_cell.length_c   1.000
_cell.angle_alpha   90.00
_cell.angle_beta   90.00
_cell.angle_gamma   90.00
#
_symmetry.space_group_name_H-M   'P 1'
#
loop_
_entity.id
_entity.type
_entity.pdbx_description
1 polymer ?
#
loop_
_entity_poly.entity_id
_entity_poly.type
_entity_poly.pdbx_seq_one_letter_code
_entity_poly.pdbx_strand_id
1 'polypeptide(L)'
;MGDVDRRTLLKMLGAAGLAGGGILGPGTAAGAAGGPAAGAPPAPPVAATLRTRLTEAYGISYPIVQAGMAFYATPALAAAVTNAGGLGVLGPVPEAPPGLRAQIRETRQLTSGPFGVDFVYFPYFNTTLNSPGYEDDPEHHTRNVTWSINDQHVDVLVEEKVDFVVWYWTKPERRWVEKLKAAGIKQWAQVGSAAGALEAVGYGAEVIIAQGKQGGGHVRGFQDGNPLHRSEIVPLVKRAVPEDVLVLGSGGIADGRTLANTLAEGADGGWVGTRFAVSEESYAHEEYMRRVIAVTDGWSETTPTALFGPEFPSAYTRSIVNRVLAQWKGKEDAIPTPPPGPAVVGTARLMPWSVKGGVPYAMGKFSVIIPTRDTTGDFDEMCLLAGAESSTIIKSVKPAAQIVSDMAAEAAAVRLSSGSGGPA
;
A
#
# COMPACT_ATOMS: atom_id res chain seq x y z
N MET A 1 32.61 -16.72 2.28
CA MET A 1 32.33 -16.11 0.97
C MET A 1 32.00 -14.67 1.26
N GLY A 2 32.78 -13.75 0.67
CA GLY A 2 33.03 -12.44 1.25
C GLY A 2 31.90 -11.43 1.12
N ASP A 3 31.88 -10.53 2.09
CA ASP A 3 31.13 -9.28 2.15
C ASP A 3 31.32 -8.44 0.90
N VAL A 4 30.24 -8.15 0.20
CA VAL A 4 30.23 -7.12 -0.85
C VAL A 4 29.88 -5.78 -0.19
N ASP A 5 30.87 -4.93 -0.06
CA ASP A 5 30.77 -3.58 0.54
C ASP A 5 29.73 -2.70 -0.19
N ARG A 6 28.90 -2.02 0.58
CA ARG A 6 27.88 -1.04 0.15
C ARG A 6 28.39 0.03 -0.82
N ARG A 7 29.71 0.31 -0.81
CA ARG A 7 30.36 1.28 -1.72
C ARG A 7 30.52 0.75 -3.14
N THR A 8 30.55 -0.56 -3.34
CA THR A 8 30.69 -1.20 -4.64
C THR A 8 29.36 -1.19 -5.42
N LEU A 9 28.22 -1.25 -4.73
CA LEU A 9 26.89 -1.19 -5.34
C LEU A 9 26.56 0.20 -5.90
N LEU A 10 27.02 1.26 -5.25
CA LEU A 10 26.83 2.65 -5.71
C LEU A 10 27.71 3.06 -6.90
N LYS A 11 28.79 2.32 -7.15
CA LYS A 11 29.66 2.58 -8.31
C LYS A 11 29.18 1.93 -9.61
N MET A 12 28.30 0.94 -9.55
CA MET A 12 27.77 0.28 -10.76
C MET A 12 26.58 1.02 -11.39
N LEU A 13 25.97 1.98 -10.70
CA LEU A 13 24.85 2.79 -11.21
C LEU A 13 25.27 4.15 -11.83
N GLY A 14 26.57 4.47 -11.87
CA GLY A 14 27.10 5.75 -12.30
C GLY A 14 27.86 5.78 -13.63
N ALA A 15 27.86 4.74 -14.45
CA ALA A 15 28.70 4.67 -15.64
C ALA A 15 27.90 4.34 -16.91
N ALA A 16 27.06 5.26 -17.38
CA ALA A 16 26.57 5.27 -18.75
C ALA A 16 26.27 6.73 -19.18
N GLY A 17 27.20 7.34 -19.87
CA GLY A 17 26.93 8.54 -20.65
C GLY A 17 27.88 9.70 -20.48
N LEU A 18 29.05 9.65 -21.12
CA LEU A 18 29.77 10.81 -21.62
C LEU A 18 30.92 10.34 -22.52
N ALA A 19 30.73 10.42 -23.83
CA ALA A 19 31.83 10.49 -24.79
C ALA A 19 31.38 11.29 -26.03
N GLY A 20 32.04 12.38 -26.33
CA GLY A 20 31.85 13.14 -27.57
C GLY A 20 32.29 14.59 -27.46
N GLY A 21 33.62 14.83 -27.39
CA GLY A 21 34.19 16.16 -27.51
C GLY A 21 34.34 16.58 -29.00
N GLY A 22 34.14 17.87 -29.25
CA GLY A 22 34.43 18.49 -30.53
C GLY A 22 34.67 20.00 -30.34
N ILE A 23 35.92 20.41 -30.50
CA ILE A 23 36.39 21.81 -30.47
C ILE A 23 36.09 22.44 -31.83
N LEU A 24 35.49 23.63 -31.92
CA LEU A 24 35.66 24.59 -33.01
C LEU A 24 35.41 26.02 -32.56
N GLY A 25 36.21 26.94 -33.05
CA GLY A 25 36.43 28.30 -32.69
C GLY A 25 35.38 29.34 -33.17
N PRO A 26 35.66 30.66 -33.06
CA PRO A 26 34.66 31.71 -32.96
C PRO A 26 34.19 32.25 -34.31
N GLY A 27 32.89 32.37 -34.48
CA GLY A 27 32.21 32.99 -35.62
C GLY A 27 31.16 33.98 -35.18
N THR A 28 31.31 35.18 -35.70
CA THR A 28 30.60 36.44 -35.65
C THR A 28 29.09 36.46 -35.44
N ALA A 29 28.66 37.44 -34.67
CA ALA A 29 27.28 37.83 -34.37
C ALA A 29 26.54 38.27 -35.66
N ALA A 30 25.27 37.76 -35.78
CA ALA A 30 24.22 38.41 -36.54
C ALA A 30 22.91 38.25 -35.80
N GLY A 31 22.24 39.36 -35.50
CA GLY A 31 20.97 39.36 -34.77
C GLY A 31 19.85 38.69 -35.56
N ALA A 32 19.07 37.93 -34.88
CA ALA A 32 17.79 37.42 -35.36
C ALA A 32 16.71 37.67 -34.32
N ALA A 33 15.61 38.20 -34.81
CA ALA A 33 14.41 38.61 -34.12
C ALA A 33 13.82 37.47 -33.24
N GLY A 34 13.29 37.84 -32.07
CA GLY A 34 12.61 36.91 -31.15
C GLY A 34 11.41 36.24 -31.82
N GLY A 35 11.54 34.94 -32.05
CA GLY A 35 10.39 34.06 -32.28
C GLY A 35 9.65 33.77 -30.96
N PRO A 36 8.36 33.43 -31.00
CA PRO A 36 7.60 33.12 -29.82
C PRO A 36 8.26 31.96 -29.05
N ALA A 37 8.32 32.10 -27.72
CA ALA A 37 8.82 31.07 -26.82
C ALA A 37 8.16 29.73 -27.15
N ALA A 38 9.00 28.73 -27.47
CA ALA A 38 8.51 27.37 -27.69
C ALA A 38 7.76 26.93 -26.43
N GLY A 39 6.47 26.69 -26.59
CA GLY A 39 5.63 26.16 -25.53
C GLY A 39 6.22 24.84 -24.99
N ALA A 40 6.05 24.60 -23.71
CA ALA A 40 6.43 23.34 -23.08
C ALA A 40 5.94 22.16 -23.95
N PRO A 41 6.74 21.09 -24.12
CA PRO A 41 6.32 19.95 -24.91
C PRO A 41 4.96 19.45 -24.39
N PRO A 42 4.04 19.05 -25.29
CA PRO A 42 2.74 18.52 -24.90
C PRO A 42 2.95 17.34 -23.96
N ALA A 43 2.15 17.30 -22.86
CA ALA A 43 2.16 16.19 -21.92
C ALA A 43 2.00 14.87 -22.68
N PRO A 44 2.69 13.77 -22.27
CA PRO A 44 2.58 12.50 -22.98
C PRO A 44 1.09 12.13 -23.11
N PRO A 45 0.64 11.62 -24.25
CA PRO A 45 -0.79 11.32 -24.51
C PRO A 45 -1.45 10.46 -23.43
N VAL A 46 -0.67 9.54 -22.84
CA VAL A 46 -1.10 8.66 -21.74
C VAL A 46 -1.53 9.45 -20.50
N ALA A 47 -0.73 10.40 -20.04
CA ALA A 47 -1.06 11.19 -18.86
C ALA A 47 -2.32 12.06 -19.07
N ALA A 48 -2.46 12.67 -20.27
CA ALA A 48 -3.64 13.46 -20.59
C ALA A 48 -4.93 12.61 -20.57
N THR A 49 -4.88 11.38 -21.06
CA THR A 49 -6.02 10.45 -21.09
C THR A 49 -6.44 9.98 -19.69
N LEU A 50 -5.49 9.95 -18.74
CA LEU A 50 -5.73 9.49 -17.37
C LEU A 50 -5.88 10.63 -16.36
N ARG A 51 -6.03 11.87 -16.83
CA ARG A 51 -6.23 13.02 -15.93
C ARG A 51 -7.53 12.86 -15.13
N THR A 52 -7.44 13.05 -13.82
CA THR A 52 -8.56 12.98 -12.87
C THR A 52 -8.41 14.07 -11.81
N ARG A 53 -9.44 14.28 -10.98
CA ARG A 53 -9.35 15.20 -9.83
C ARG A 53 -8.21 14.81 -8.86
N LEU A 54 -7.93 13.52 -8.70
CA LEU A 54 -6.81 13.07 -7.87
C LEU A 54 -5.46 13.51 -8.45
N THR A 55 -5.25 13.33 -9.76
CA THR A 55 -3.99 13.75 -10.40
C THR A 55 -3.77 15.26 -10.31
N GLU A 56 -4.84 16.05 -10.40
CA GLU A 56 -4.79 17.51 -10.25
C GLU A 56 -4.50 17.92 -8.81
N ALA A 57 -5.16 17.29 -7.84
CA ALA A 57 -5.04 17.65 -6.42
C ALA A 57 -3.64 17.35 -5.84
N TYR A 58 -2.95 16.34 -6.37
CA TYR A 58 -1.64 15.89 -5.87
C TYR A 58 -0.48 16.13 -6.84
N GLY A 59 -0.73 16.69 -8.03
CA GLY A 59 0.30 16.97 -9.03
C GLY A 59 0.98 15.70 -9.56
N ILE A 60 0.28 14.58 -9.60
CA ILE A 60 0.79 13.29 -10.09
C ILE A 60 0.37 13.04 -11.55
N SER A 61 1.12 12.19 -12.26
CA SER A 61 0.86 11.91 -13.67
C SER A 61 -0.26 10.91 -13.88
N TYR A 62 -0.44 9.95 -12.98
CA TYR A 62 -1.35 8.84 -13.13
C TYR A 62 -2.21 8.63 -11.87
N PRO A 63 -3.50 8.29 -12.01
CA PRO A 63 -4.40 8.08 -10.88
C PRO A 63 -4.20 6.71 -10.22
N ILE A 64 -2.94 6.38 -9.94
CA ILE A 64 -2.48 5.11 -9.37
C ILE A 64 -1.88 5.41 -8.00
N VAL A 65 -2.49 4.87 -6.95
CA VAL A 65 -2.00 4.98 -5.58
C VAL A 65 -1.57 3.60 -5.08
N GLN A 66 -0.32 3.46 -4.70
CA GLN A 66 0.12 2.25 -4.04
C GLN A 66 -0.39 2.25 -2.60
N ALA A 67 -1.13 1.21 -2.23
CA ALA A 67 -1.72 1.06 -0.90
C ALA A 67 -0.66 1.01 0.21
N GLY A 68 -0.91 1.68 1.31
CA GLY A 68 -0.14 1.48 2.52
C GLY A 68 -0.38 0.06 3.05
N MET A 69 0.64 -0.77 2.94
CA MET A 69 0.60 -2.17 3.38
C MET A 69 1.57 -2.34 4.54
N ALA A 70 1.06 -2.70 5.70
CA ALA A 70 1.88 -3.01 6.86
C ALA A 70 3.04 -3.93 6.46
N PHE A 71 4.24 -3.64 6.91
CA PHE A 71 5.49 -4.35 6.61
C PHE A 71 5.97 -4.26 5.15
N TYR A 72 5.10 -4.25 4.13
CA TYR A 72 5.50 -4.34 2.72
C TYR A 72 5.76 -2.98 2.08
N ALA A 73 4.98 -1.96 2.47
CA ALA A 73 5.06 -0.62 1.90
C ALA A 73 6.13 0.22 2.60
N THR A 74 7.37 0.00 2.19
CA THR A 74 8.59 0.63 2.71
C THR A 74 8.93 1.94 1.97
N PRO A 75 9.91 2.73 2.44
CA PRO A 75 10.41 3.91 1.74
C PRO A 75 10.79 3.65 0.28
N ALA A 76 11.45 2.53 -0.01
CA ALA A 76 11.85 2.17 -1.36
C ALA A 76 10.64 2.00 -2.29
N LEU A 77 9.58 1.28 -1.85
CA LEU A 77 8.38 1.07 -2.64
C LEU A 77 7.61 2.38 -2.85
N ALA A 78 7.35 3.12 -1.77
CA ALA A 78 6.62 4.38 -1.85
C ALA A 78 7.29 5.39 -2.79
N ALA A 79 8.61 5.56 -2.66
CA ALA A 79 9.38 6.45 -3.53
C ALA A 79 9.41 5.99 -4.99
N ALA A 80 9.55 4.69 -5.26
CA ALA A 80 9.56 4.16 -6.62
C ALA A 80 8.25 4.43 -7.36
N VAL A 81 7.11 4.26 -6.68
CA VAL A 81 5.79 4.57 -7.25
C VAL A 81 5.62 6.07 -7.48
N THR A 82 6.01 6.91 -6.52
CA THR A 82 5.93 8.37 -6.64
C THR A 82 6.79 8.88 -7.79
N ASN A 83 8.03 8.41 -7.90
CA ASN A 83 8.95 8.78 -8.97
C ASN A 83 8.46 8.33 -10.36
N ALA A 84 7.65 7.29 -10.43
CA ALA A 84 7.02 6.81 -11.66
C ALA A 84 5.75 7.59 -12.04
N GLY A 85 5.36 8.60 -11.27
CA GLY A 85 4.20 9.45 -11.54
C GLY A 85 2.88 8.98 -10.91
N GLY A 86 2.92 7.95 -10.04
CA GLY A 86 1.84 7.57 -9.15
C GLY A 86 1.92 8.27 -7.79
N LEU A 87 1.31 7.70 -6.78
CA LEU A 87 1.33 8.20 -5.41
C LEU A 87 1.68 7.07 -4.43
N GLY A 88 2.84 7.17 -3.80
CA GLY A 88 3.32 6.20 -2.83
C GLY A 88 2.75 6.42 -1.43
N VAL A 89 2.59 5.35 -0.68
CA VAL A 89 2.10 5.41 0.70
C VAL A 89 2.89 4.46 1.58
N LEU A 90 3.43 4.95 2.68
CA LEU A 90 4.10 4.14 3.70
C LEU A 90 3.09 3.35 4.53
N GLY A 91 3.43 2.11 4.89
CA GLY A 91 2.69 1.27 5.84
C GLY A 91 3.52 1.02 7.10
N PRO A 92 3.69 2.00 7.99
CA PRO A 92 4.70 1.96 9.05
C PRO A 92 4.35 1.07 10.24
N VAL A 93 3.25 0.35 10.21
CA VAL A 93 2.92 -0.58 11.29
C VAL A 93 3.90 -1.77 11.25
N PRO A 94 4.58 -2.11 12.35
CA PRO A 94 4.42 -1.69 13.75
C PRO A 94 5.46 -0.67 14.26
N GLU A 95 6.03 0.17 13.42
CA GLU A 95 7.11 1.06 13.83
C GLU A 95 6.71 2.01 14.98
N ALA A 96 7.62 2.22 15.91
CA ALA A 96 7.50 3.27 16.91
C ALA A 96 7.71 4.67 16.29
N PRO A 97 7.37 5.77 16.97
CA PRO A 97 7.52 7.12 16.42
C PRO A 97 8.91 7.44 15.84
N PRO A 98 10.05 7.03 16.44
CA PRO A 98 11.37 7.21 15.82
C PRO A 98 11.55 6.46 14.51
N GLY A 99 11.00 5.24 14.40
CA GLY A 99 11.05 4.43 13.18
C GLY A 99 10.17 5.01 12.07
N LEU A 100 8.96 5.49 12.40
CA LEU A 100 8.12 6.24 11.47
C LEU A 100 8.89 7.46 10.92
N ARG A 101 9.54 8.24 11.80
CA ARG A 101 10.36 9.38 11.39
C ARG A 101 11.48 8.96 10.44
N ALA A 102 12.15 7.86 10.74
CA ALA A 102 13.23 7.34 9.91
C ALA A 102 12.71 6.95 8.51
N GLN A 103 11.56 6.26 8.43
CA GLN A 103 10.93 5.91 7.15
C GLN A 103 10.55 7.15 6.33
N ILE A 104 9.93 8.16 6.94
CA ILE A 104 9.55 9.40 6.24
C ILE A 104 10.80 10.10 5.68
N ARG A 105 11.86 10.21 6.48
CA ARG A 105 13.11 10.85 6.06
C ARG A 105 13.83 10.06 4.97
N GLU A 106 13.85 8.75 5.04
CA GLU A 106 14.38 7.89 4.00
C GLU A 106 13.59 8.05 2.69
N THR A 107 12.25 8.09 2.76
CA THR A 107 11.41 8.34 1.59
C THR A 107 11.74 9.68 0.95
N ARG A 108 11.90 10.76 1.73
CA ARG A 108 12.28 12.09 1.22
C ARG A 108 13.68 12.15 0.60
N GLN A 109 14.59 11.26 0.98
CA GLN A 109 15.89 11.12 0.31
C GLN A 109 15.76 10.44 -1.05
N LEU A 110 14.74 9.62 -1.25
CA LEU A 110 14.50 8.83 -2.46
C LEU A 110 13.56 9.51 -3.46
N THR A 111 12.71 10.44 -3.00
CA THR A 111 11.76 11.18 -3.85
C THR A 111 11.53 12.60 -3.35
N SER A 112 11.31 13.53 -4.29
CA SER A 112 10.82 14.89 -4.02
C SER A 112 9.30 15.03 -4.22
N GLY A 113 8.63 13.99 -4.73
CA GLY A 113 7.19 14.01 -4.95
C GLY A 113 6.38 13.75 -3.69
N PRO A 114 5.05 13.88 -3.76
CA PRO A 114 4.15 13.68 -2.64
C PRO A 114 4.05 12.20 -2.24
N PHE A 115 3.89 11.93 -0.95
CA PHE A 115 3.60 10.60 -0.43
C PHE A 115 2.82 10.67 0.90
N GLY A 116 2.11 9.60 1.21
CA GLY A 116 1.32 9.49 2.43
C GLY A 116 1.82 8.44 3.42
N VAL A 117 1.11 8.39 4.55
CA VAL A 117 1.31 7.41 5.61
C VAL A 117 -0.03 6.75 5.94
N ASP A 118 -0.09 5.43 5.95
CA ASP A 118 -1.31 4.65 6.23
C ASP A 118 -1.22 3.98 7.59
N PHE A 119 -2.22 4.23 8.42
CA PHE A 119 -2.35 3.62 9.73
C PHE A 119 -3.59 2.73 9.82
N VAL A 120 -3.37 1.47 10.16
CA VAL A 120 -4.42 0.61 10.69
C VAL A 120 -4.58 0.95 12.17
N TYR A 121 -5.70 1.55 12.55
CA TYR A 121 -5.92 2.05 13.91
C TYR A 121 -6.97 1.22 14.66
N PHE A 122 -6.57 0.71 15.83
CA PHE A 122 -7.43 -0.04 16.74
C PHE A 122 -7.31 0.56 18.15
N PRO A 123 -8.29 1.33 18.64
CA PRO A 123 -8.19 2.05 19.91
C PRO A 123 -8.17 1.12 21.14
N TYR A 124 -8.56 -0.14 20.97
CA TYR A 124 -8.68 -1.11 22.07
C TYR A 124 -7.46 -2.03 22.22
N PHE A 125 -6.44 -1.86 21.37
CA PHE A 125 -5.26 -2.72 21.38
C PHE A 125 -4.08 -2.08 22.10
N ASN A 126 -4.18 -2.08 23.42
CA ASN A 126 -3.01 -1.98 24.31
C ASN A 126 -2.45 -3.39 24.55
N THR A 127 -2.41 -4.22 23.53
CA THR A 127 -1.89 -5.57 23.69
C THR A 127 -0.38 -5.54 23.60
N THR A 128 0.24 -5.75 24.73
CA THR A 128 1.57 -6.31 24.81
C THR A 128 1.52 -7.67 24.10
N LEU A 129 2.04 -7.76 22.87
CA LEU A 129 2.18 -9.03 22.19
C LEU A 129 3.25 -9.84 22.92
N ASN A 130 2.81 -10.71 23.81
CA ASN A 130 3.67 -11.76 24.34
C ASN A 130 3.91 -12.76 23.21
N SER A 131 5.10 -12.75 22.63
CA SER A 131 5.50 -13.80 21.70
C SER A 131 5.54 -15.12 22.49
N PRO A 132 4.78 -16.15 22.10
CA PRO A 132 4.85 -17.45 22.74
C PRO A 132 6.30 -17.98 22.68
N GLY A 133 6.85 -18.37 23.84
CA GLY A 133 8.22 -18.90 23.94
C GLY A 133 9.31 -17.88 24.31
N TYR A 134 8.95 -16.60 24.53
CA TYR A 134 9.89 -15.54 24.98
C TYR A 134 9.43 -14.89 26.29
N GLU A 135 8.51 -15.51 27.01
CA GLU A 135 7.90 -14.95 28.23
C GLU A 135 8.93 -14.68 29.33
N ASP A 136 10.04 -15.42 29.33
CA ASP A 136 11.08 -15.36 30.36
C ASP A 136 12.44 -14.83 29.91
N ASP A 137 12.54 -14.30 28.68
CA ASP A 137 13.81 -13.76 28.18
C ASP A 137 13.94 -12.25 28.47
N PRO A 138 14.76 -11.85 29.49
CA PRO A 138 14.94 -10.45 29.86
C PRO A 138 15.75 -9.64 28.83
N GLU A 139 16.48 -10.29 27.93
CA GLU A 139 17.27 -9.62 26.89
C GLU A 139 16.47 -9.30 25.63
N HIS A 140 15.34 -9.99 25.39
CA HIS A 140 14.46 -9.71 24.28
C HIS A 140 13.34 -8.77 24.71
N HIS A 141 13.48 -7.50 24.40
CA HIS A 141 12.51 -6.42 24.68
C HIS A 141 11.17 -6.55 23.95
N THR A 142 10.77 -7.75 23.53
CA THR A 142 9.54 -8.05 22.79
C THR A 142 8.26 -7.87 23.61
N ARG A 143 8.37 -7.68 24.93
CA ARG A 143 7.22 -7.53 25.84
C ARG A 143 6.37 -6.27 25.61
N ASN A 144 6.81 -5.32 24.77
CA ASN A 144 6.16 -4.01 24.62
C ASN A 144 6.08 -3.53 23.16
N VAL A 145 5.87 -4.40 22.18
CA VAL A 145 5.52 -3.96 20.84
C VAL A 145 4.07 -3.46 20.89
N THR A 146 3.91 -2.17 21.10
CA THR A 146 2.60 -1.52 21.10
C THR A 146 2.24 -1.20 19.66
N TRP A 147 1.30 -1.93 19.08
CA TRP A 147 0.78 -1.69 17.73
C TRP A 147 -0.07 -0.43 17.62
N SER A 148 -0.33 0.24 18.73
CA SER A 148 -1.23 1.39 18.77
C SER A 148 -0.51 2.68 18.39
N ILE A 149 -1.12 3.43 17.49
CA ILE A 149 -0.77 4.81 17.19
C ILE A 149 -1.05 5.65 18.44
N ASN A 150 -0.16 6.59 18.74
CA ASN A 150 -0.27 7.52 19.84
C ASN A 150 0.04 8.95 19.40
N ASP A 151 -0.08 9.91 20.33
CA ASP A 151 0.17 11.32 20.06
C ASP A 151 1.53 11.60 19.43
N GLN A 152 2.58 10.86 19.83
CA GLN A 152 3.92 11.04 19.28
C GLN A 152 4.03 10.65 17.80
N HIS A 153 3.25 9.65 17.32
CA HIS A 153 3.17 9.36 15.89
C HIS A 153 2.57 10.54 15.12
N VAL A 154 1.51 11.15 15.67
CA VAL A 154 0.87 12.32 15.07
C VAL A 154 1.82 13.52 15.08
N ASP A 155 2.60 13.70 16.16
CA ASP A 155 3.65 14.72 16.24
C ASP A 155 4.68 14.55 15.11
N VAL A 156 5.13 13.32 14.87
CA VAL A 156 6.07 13.01 13.79
C VAL A 156 5.49 13.40 12.43
N LEU A 157 4.21 13.07 12.14
CA LEU A 157 3.58 13.44 10.87
C LEU A 157 3.58 14.95 10.65
N VAL A 158 3.27 15.72 11.71
CA VAL A 158 3.24 17.20 11.66
C VAL A 158 4.64 17.78 11.46
N GLU A 159 5.61 17.31 12.24
CA GLU A 159 7.00 17.79 12.18
C GLU A 159 7.67 17.47 10.84
N GLU A 160 7.44 16.28 10.31
CA GLU A 160 7.98 15.84 9.02
C GLU A 160 7.10 16.29 7.84
N LYS A 161 5.97 16.95 8.06
CA LYS A 161 5.10 17.55 7.03
C LYS A 161 4.74 16.57 5.93
N VAL A 162 4.17 15.41 6.28
CA VAL A 162 3.67 14.46 5.28
C VAL A 162 2.50 15.07 4.50
N ASP A 163 2.29 14.64 3.26
CA ASP A 163 1.27 15.23 2.40
C ASP A 163 -0.15 14.83 2.83
N PHE A 164 -0.30 13.58 3.27
CA PHE A 164 -1.58 13.06 3.77
C PHE A 164 -1.39 11.86 4.68
N VAL A 165 -2.42 11.57 5.48
CA VAL A 165 -2.54 10.38 6.31
C VAL A 165 -3.77 9.59 5.92
N VAL A 166 -3.67 8.26 5.90
CA VAL A 166 -4.79 7.33 5.68
C VAL A 166 -5.16 6.68 7.00
N TRP A 167 -6.44 6.72 7.31
CA TRP A 167 -7.00 6.03 8.47
C TRP A 167 -7.75 4.79 8.00
N TYR A 168 -7.39 3.67 8.56
CA TYR A 168 -8.03 2.42 8.26
C TYR A 168 -8.51 1.72 9.54
N TRP A 169 -9.62 1.05 9.45
CA TRP A 169 -10.32 0.22 10.42
C TRP A 169 -11.20 0.99 11.39
N THR A 170 -10.69 1.93 12.16
CA THR A 170 -11.50 2.70 13.09
C THR A 170 -11.28 4.20 12.91
N LYS A 171 -12.24 4.95 13.42
CA LYS A 171 -12.19 6.42 13.45
C LYS A 171 -11.01 6.91 14.29
N PRO A 172 -10.20 7.84 13.77
CA PRO A 172 -9.12 8.46 14.53
C PRO A 172 -9.67 9.34 15.66
N GLU A 173 -8.84 9.64 16.65
CA GLU A 173 -9.20 10.57 17.70
C GLU A 173 -9.37 11.99 17.13
N ARG A 174 -10.42 12.69 17.58
CA ARG A 174 -10.74 14.04 17.09
C ARG A 174 -9.57 15.01 17.20
N ARG A 175 -8.84 14.99 18.32
CA ARG A 175 -7.66 15.84 18.54
C ARG A 175 -6.56 15.61 17.51
N TRP A 176 -6.38 14.37 17.01
CA TRP A 176 -5.40 14.04 15.97
C TRP A 176 -5.80 14.62 14.63
N VAL A 177 -7.08 14.45 14.26
CA VAL A 177 -7.62 15.04 13.02
C VAL A 177 -7.49 16.54 13.03
N GLU A 178 -7.87 17.22 14.12
CA GLU A 178 -7.77 18.67 14.27
C GLU A 178 -6.30 19.15 14.17
N LYS A 179 -5.37 18.44 14.82
CA LYS A 179 -3.94 18.75 14.79
C LYS A 179 -3.35 18.62 13.39
N LEU A 180 -3.63 17.52 12.69
CA LEU A 180 -3.15 17.26 11.34
C LEU A 180 -3.75 18.26 10.34
N LYS A 181 -5.04 18.56 10.46
CA LYS A 181 -5.72 19.57 9.63
C LYS A 181 -5.12 20.96 9.84
N ALA A 182 -4.83 21.35 11.08
CA ALA A 182 -4.18 22.63 11.39
C ALA A 182 -2.76 22.72 10.79
N ALA A 183 -2.09 21.58 10.60
CA ALA A 183 -0.80 21.48 9.92
C ALA A 183 -0.89 21.37 8.39
N GLY A 184 -2.11 21.39 7.81
CA GLY A 184 -2.34 21.29 6.36
C GLY A 184 -2.23 19.87 5.82
N ILE A 185 -2.17 18.84 6.68
CA ILE A 185 -2.06 17.43 6.30
C ILE A 185 -3.45 16.90 5.95
N LYS A 186 -3.60 16.39 4.72
CA LYS A 186 -4.85 15.85 4.21
C LYS A 186 -5.25 14.56 4.92
N GLN A 187 -6.56 14.37 5.15
CA GLN A 187 -7.11 13.20 5.81
C GLN A 187 -7.77 12.28 4.79
N TRP A 188 -7.35 11.04 4.74
CA TRP A 188 -7.96 9.99 3.91
C TRP A 188 -8.56 8.92 4.81
N ALA A 189 -9.55 8.20 4.31
CA ALA A 189 -10.13 7.06 5.03
C ALA A 189 -10.44 5.90 4.12
N GLN A 190 -10.07 4.69 4.53
CA GLN A 190 -10.47 3.46 3.85
C GLN A 190 -11.71 2.87 4.53
N VAL A 191 -12.75 2.59 3.72
CA VAL A 191 -14.08 2.19 4.19
C VAL A 191 -14.61 0.98 3.43
N GLY A 192 -15.53 0.23 4.06
CA GLY A 192 -16.22 -0.91 3.48
C GLY A 192 -17.69 -0.64 3.12
N SER A 193 -18.21 0.58 3.37
CA SER A 193 -19.61 0.93 3.15
C SER A 193 -19.82 2.42 2.92
N ALA A 194 -20.96 2.80 2.33
CA ALA A 194 -21.35 4.19 2.19
C ALA A 194 -21.59 4.88 3.55
N ALA A 195 -22.09 4.15 4.54
CA ALA A 195 -22.24 4.68 5.90
C ALA A 195 -20.88 5.00 6.53
N GLY A 196 -19.88 4.11 6.37
CA GLY A 196 -18.51 4.38 6.77
C GLY A 196 -17.88 5.58 6.06
N ALA A 197 -18.23 5.79 4.78
CA ALA A 197 -17.77 6.95 4.03
C ALA A 197 -18.34 8.27 4.60
N LEU A 198 -19.63 8.31 4.91
CA LEU A 198 -20.28 9.47 5.53
C LEU A 198 -19.72 9.76 6.93
N GLU A 199 -19.45 8.72 7.74
CA GLU A 199 -18.77 8.89 9.02
C GLU A 199 -17.36 9.49 8.82
N ALA A 200 -16.60 8.99 7.83
CA ALA A 200 -15.27 9.47 7.53
C ALA A 200 -15.26 10.95 7.11
N VAL A 201 -16.17 11.36 6.25
CA VAL A 201 -16.38 12.76 5.88
C VAL A 201 -16.74 13.59 7.13
N GLY A 202 -17.58 13.05 8.02
CA GLY A 202 -17.99 13.69 9.26
C GLY A 202 -16.85 14.02 10.22
N TYR A 203 -15.77 13.27 10.22
CA TYR A 203 -14.55 13.60 10.99
C TYR A 203 -13.48 14.34 10.18
N GLY A 204 -13.72 14.60 8.89
CA GLY A 204 -12.86 15.47 8.08
C GLY A 204 -12.03 14.77 7.02
N ALA A 205 -12.37 13.55 6.61
CA ALA A 205 -11.72 12.88 5.48
C ALA A 205 -12.09 13.62 4.17
N GLU A 206 -11.06 13.94 3.38
CA GLU A 206 -11.16 14.63 2.09
C GLU A 206 -11.05 13.62 0.91
N VAL A 207 -10.56 12.41 1.19
CA VAL A 207 -10.48 11.31 0.23
C VAL A 207 -10.99 10.03 0.88
N ILE A 208 -11.89 9.35 0.20
CA ILE A 208 -12.46 8.07 0.62
C ILE A 208 -11.94 6.95 -0.28
N ILE A 209 -11.38 5.91 0.32
CA ILE A 209 -10.96 4.68 -0.36
C ILE A 209 -12.08 3.66 -0.18
N ALA A 210 -12.88 3.45 -1.22
CA ALA A 210 -14.00 2.50 -1.24
C ALA A 210 -13.46 1.09 -1.53
N GLN A 211 -13.35 0.26 -0.49
CA GLN A 211 -12.77 -1.07 -0.59
C GLN A 211 -13.82 -2.14 -0.93
N GLY A 212 -13.66 -2.77 -2.09
CA GLY A 212 -14.48 -3.91 -2.49
C GLY A 212 -14.06 -5.24 -1.80
N LYS A 213 -15.02 -6.18 -1.73
CA LYS A 213 -14.83 -7.52 -1.11
C LYS A 213 -13.73 -8.37 -1.72
N GLN A 214 -13.30 -8.07 -2.95
CA GLN A 214 -12.20 -8.74 -3.64
C GLN A 214 -10.81 -8.25 -3.21
N GLY A 215 -10.73 -7.23 -2.34
CA GLY A 215 -9.48 -6.73 -1.79
C GLY A 215 -8.73 -7.78 -0.98
N GLY A 216 -7.40 -7.71 -0.98
CA GLY A 216 -6.52 -8.48 -0.10
C GLY A 216 -6.30 -7.76 1.23
N GLY A 217 -5.74 -8.46 2.20
CA GLY A 217 -5.52 -7.90 3.52
C GLY A 217 -6.81 -7.81 4.34
N HIS A 218 -6.85 -6.89 5.28
CA HIS A 218 -8.07 -6.59 6.03
C HIS A 218 -9.15 -6.05 5.09
N VAL A 219 -10.38 -6.56 5.17
CA VAL A 219 -11.50 -6.17 4.30
C VAL A 219 -12.69 -5.74 5.16
N ARG A 220 -12.84 -4.43 5.31
CA ARG A 220 -13.81 -3.81 6.21
C ARG A 220 -15.26 -4.21 5.91
N GLY A 221 -15.62 -4.39 4.64
CA GLY A 221 -16.98 -4.75 4.23
C GLY A 221 -17.48 -6.05 4.85
N PHE A 222 -16.60 -7.03 5.12
CA PHE A 222 -16.98 -8.25 5.85
C PHE A 222 -17.29 -7.97 7.32
N GLN A 223 -16.55 -7.05 7.94
CA GLN A 223 -16.82 -6.62 9.31
C GLN A 223 -18.14 -5.87 9.43
N ASP A 224 -18.49 -5.08 8.42
CA ASP A 224 -19.74 -4.32 8.36
C ASP A 224 -20.96 -5.22 7.98
N GLY A 225 -20.73 -6.51 7.72
CA GLY A 225 -21.79 -7.50 7.44
C GLY A 225 -22.41 -7.40 6.04
N ASN A 226 -21.90 -6.54 5.16
CA ASN A 226 -22.38 -6.36 3.79
C ASN A 226 -21.23 -6.11 2.80
N PRO A 227 -20.43 -7.15 2.49
CA PRO A 227 -19.28 -7.01 1.59
C PRO A 227 -19.72 -6.86 0.13
N LEU A 228 -19.59 -5.65 -0.41
CA LEU A 228 -19.90 -5.32 -1.79
C LEU A 228 -18.66 -5.50 -2.69
N HIS A 229 -18.90 -5.78 -3.97
CA HIS A 229 -17.85 -5.73 -4.99
C HIS A 229 -17.42 -4.27 -5.25
N ARG A 230 -16.19 -4.01 -5.75
CA ARG A 230 -15.71 -2.65 -6.04
C ARG A 230 -16.67 -1.90 -6.96
N SER A 231 -17.17 -2.55 -8.03
CA SER A 231 -18.13 -1.96 -8.98
C SER A 231 -19.48 -1.58 -8.36
N GLU A 232 -19.77 -2.07 -7.16
CA GLU A 232 -20.98 -1.75 -6.42
C GLU A 232 -20.70 -0.63 -5.39
N ILE A 233 -19.62 -0.78 -4.58
CA ILE A 233 -19.33 0.15 -3.50
C ILE A 233 -18.82 1.50 -4.00
N VAL A 234 -18.00 1.57 -5.07
CA VAL A 234 -17.48 2.84 -5.60
C VAL A 234 -18.59 3.79 -6.02
N PRO A 235 -19.54 3.39 -6.90
CA PRO A 235 -20.64 4.28 -7.25
C PRO A 235 -21.60 4.58 -6.09
N LEU A 236 -21.76 3.69 -5.12
CA LEU A 236 -22.55 3.96 -3.91
C LEU A 236 -21.90 5.03 -3.04
N VAL A 237 -20.61 4.92 -2.77
CA VAL A 237 -19.85 5.91 -2.00
C VAL A 237 -19.83 7.25 -2.74
N LYS A 238 -19.57 7.24 -4.07
CA LYS A 238 -19.53 8.46 -4.88
C LYS A 238 -20.82 9.27 -4.84
N ARG A 239 -21.97 8.59 -4.79
CA ARG A 239 -23.28 9.26 -4.65
C ARG A 239 -23.58 9.73 -3.23
N ALA A 240 -22.97 9.11 -2.23
CA ALA A 240 -23.26 9.39 -0.82
C ALA A 240 -22.45 10.58 -0.26
N VAL A 241 -21.21 10.75 -0.72
CA VAL A 241 -20.31 11.79 -0.21
C VAL A 241 -20.47 13.12 -0.97
N PRO A 242 -20.10 14.28 -0.37
CA PRO A 242 -20.07 15.58 -1.06
C PRO A 242 -19.21 15.53 -2.32
N GLU A 243 -19.55 16.38 -3.31
CA GLU A 243 -18.91 16.37 -4.62
C GLU A 243 -17.41 16.71 -4.57
N ASP A 244 -16.99 17.53 -3.62
CA ASP A 244 -15.59 17.92 -3.40
C ASP A 244 -14.74 16.80 -2.78
N VAL A 245 -15.34 15.77 -2.19
CA VAL A 245 -14.64 14.60 -1.67
C VAL A 245 -14.19 13.69 -2.81
N LEU A 246 -12.91 13.33 -2.82
CA LEU A 246 -12.36 12.38 -3.78
C LEU A 246 -12.70 10.94 -3.37
N VAL A 247 -12.96 10.08 -4.37
CA VAL A 247 -13.24 8.66 -4.13
C VAL A 247 -12.27 7.79 -4.91
N LEU A 248 -11.52 6.94 -4.23
CA LEU A 248 -10.66 5.92 -4.85
C LEU A 248 -11.34 4.57 -4.77
N GLY A 249 -11.20 3.77 -5.84
CA GLY A 249 -11.61 2.38 -5.81
C GLY A 249 -10.47 1.49 -5.31
N SER A 250 -10.80 0.48 -4.50
CA SER A 250 -9.84 -0.51 -3.98
C SER A 250 -10.35 -1.93 -4.12
N GLY A 251 -9.44 -2.86 -4.38
CA GLY A 251 -9.73 -4.29 -4.57
C GLY A 251 -9.79 -4.70 -6.04
N GLY A 252 -9.08 -5.76 -6.39
CA GLY A 252 -9.05 -6.34 -7.73
C GLY A 252 -8.29 -5.53 -8.78
N ILE A 253 -7.56 -4.49 -8.41
CA ILE A 253 -6.79 -3.64 -9.36
C ILE A 253 -5.37 -4.18 -9.46
N ALA A 254 -4.96 -4.65 -10.66
CA ALA A 254 -3.62 -5.20 -10.86
C ALA A 254 -3.02 -4.93 -12.26
N ASP A 255 -3.81 -4.41 -13.18
CA ASP A 255 -3.41 -4.02 -14.54
C ASP A 255 -4.15 -2.76 -14.99
N GLY A 256 -3.86 -2.27 -16.20
CA GLY A 256 -4.49 -1.07 -16.71
C GLY A 256 -5.96 -1.25 -17.06
N ARG A 257 -6.41 -2.45 -17.41
CA ARG A 257 -7.81 -2.74 -17.66
C ARG A 257 -8.64 -2.60 -16.38
N THR A 258 -8.16 -3.17 -15.28
CA THR A 258 -8.84 -3.06 -13.97
C THR A 258 -8.80 -1.65 -13.42
N LEU A 259 -7.73 -0.87 -13.70
CA LEU A 259 -7.69 0.56 -13.41
C LEU A 259 -8.72 1.34 -14.24
N ALA A 260 -8.79 1.11 -15.56
CA ALA A 260 -9.76 1.77 -16.44
C ALA A 260 -11.20 1.49 -16.01
N ASN A 261 -11.51 0.24 -15.64
CA ASN A 261 -12.81 -0.14 -15.09
C ASN A 261 -13.12 0.62 -13.79
N THR A 262 -12.13 0.75 -12.89
CA THR A 262 -12.27 1.49 -11.63
C THR A 262 -12.60 2.97 -11.88
N LEU A 263 -11.95 3.58 -12.86
CA LEU A 263 -12.24 4.96 -13.26
C LEU A 263 -13.62 5.09 -13.91
N ALA A 264 -14.06 4.09 -14.69
CA ALA A 264 -15.39 4.05 -15.28
C ALA A 264 -16.51 3.86 -14.24
N GLU A 265 -16.21 3.24 -13.09
CA GLU A 265 -17.10 3.14 -11.93
C GLU A 265 -17.32 4.49 -11.22
N GLY A 266 -16.61 5.55 -11.62
CA GLY A 266 -16.68 6.91 -11.09
C GLY A 266 -15.61 7.25 -10.06
N ALA A 267 -14.60 6.40 -9.87
CA ALA A 267 -13.48 6.68 -8.99
C ALA A 267 -12.54 7.76 -9.58
N ASP A 268 -11.94 8.55 -8.70
CA ASP A 268 -10.91 9.54 -9.03
C ASP A 268 -9.52 8.91 -9.16
N GLY A 269 -9.35 7.63 -8.77
CA GLY A 269 -8.13 6.85 -8.87
C GLY A 269 -8.27 5.43 -8.32
N GLY A 270 -7.21 4.64 -8.46
CA GLY A 270 -7.12 3.27 -7.96
C GLY A 270 -6.18 3.17 -6.75
N TRP A 271 -6.64 2.54 -5.66
CA TRP A 271 -5.85 2.14 -4.50
C TRP A 271 -5.42 0.69 -4.66
N VAL A 272 -4.13 0.46 -4.89
CA VAL A 272 -3.57 -0.79 -5.43
C VAL A 272 -2.65 -1.44 -4.40
N GLY A 273 -3.05 -2.59 -3.84
CA GLY A 273 -2.28 -3.34 -2.84
C GLY A 273 -1.49 -4.49 -3.45
N THR A 274 -2.13 -5.64 -3.65
CA THR A 274 -1.48 -6.93 -4.01
C THR A 274 -0.52 -6.83 -5.20
N ARG A 275 -0.84 -6.00 -6.22
CA ARG A 275 0.08 -5.81 -7.35
C ARG A 275 1.42 -5.24 -6.91
N PHE A 276 1.42 -4.24 -6.00
CA PHE A 276 2.65 -3.66 -5.48
C PHE A 276 3.29 -4.50 -4.36
N ALA A 277 2.52 -5.34 -3.65
CA ALA A 277 3.09 -6.35 -2.75
C ALA A 277 3.99 -7.34 -3.51
N VAL A 278 3.72 -7.58 -4.82
CA VAL A 278 4.50 -8.42 -5.73
C VAL A 278 5.35 -7.53 -6.65
N SER A 279 6.15 -6.66 -6.07
CA SER A 279 7.14 -5.80 -6.76
C SER A 279 8.53 -5.98 -6.17
N GLU A 280 9.55 -5.57 -6.92
CA GLU A 280 10.96 -5.71 -6.49
C GLU A 280 11.29 -4.88 -5.25
N GLU A 281 10.65 -3.73 -5.08
CA GLU A 281 10.85 -2.80 -3.97
C GLU A 281 10.04 -3.18 -2.71
N SER A 282 9.04 -4.06 -2.83
CA SER A 282 8.25 -4.56 -1.70
C SER A 282 9.12 -5.34 -0.71
N TYR A 283 8.83 -5.23 0.59
CA TYR A 283 9.54 -6.00 1.61
C TYR A 283 8.89 -7.37 1.85
N ALA A 284 7.99 -7.80 0.97
CA ALA A 284 7.37 -9.13 1.02
C ALA A 284 8.38 -10.26 0.78
N HIS A 285 8.14 -11.41 1.37
CA HIS A 285 8.96 -12.60 1.18
C HIS A 285 8.79 -13.19 -0.23
N GLU A 286 9.86 -13.72 -0.81
CA GLU A 286 9.84 -14.32 -2.16
C GLU A 286 8.85 -15.48 -2.29
N GLU A 287 8.74 -16.32 -1.27
CA GLU A 287 7.78 -17.44 -1.25
C GLU A 287 6.32 -16.93 -1.25
N TYR A 288 6.01 -15.83 -0.54
CA TYR A 288 4.71 -15.19 -0.64
C TYR A 288 4.44 -14.71 -2.07
N MET A 289 5.40 -13.97 -2.67
CA MET A 289 5.26 -13.49 -4.05
C MET A 289 5.06 -14.63 -5.04
N ARG A 290 5.82 -15.72 -4.90
CA ARG A 290 5.68 -16.94 -5.71
C ARG A 290 4.27 -17.54 -5.60
N ARG A 291 3.71 -17.61 -4.39
CA ARG A 291 2.36 -18.13 -4.15
C ARG A 291 1.29 -17.23 -4.76
N VAL A 292 1.41 -15.91 -4.68
CA VAL A 292 0.49 -14.99 -5.36
C VAL A 292 0.52 -15.19 -6.88
N ILE A 293 1.72 -15.31 -7.47
CA ILE A 293 1.90 -15.53 -8.93
C ILE A 293 1.31 -16.87 -9.39
N ALA A 294 1.33 -17.87 -8.52
CA ALA A 294 0.81 -19.21 -8.82
C ALA A 294 -0.74 -19.27 -8.81
N VAL A 295 -1.42 -18.30 -8.22
CA VAL A 295 -2.90 -18.27 -8.22
C VAL A 295 -3.44 -18.21 -9.66
N THR A 296 -4.33 -19.10 -9.97
CA THR A 296 -5.00 -19.21 -11.30
C THR A 296 -6.42 -18.68 -11.27
N ASP A 297 -7.13 -18.93 -10.15
CA ASP A 297 -8.45 -18.39 -9.85
C ASP A 297 -8.49 -17.85 -8.43
N GLY A 298 -8.34 -16.53 -8.31
CA GLY A 298 -8.27 -15.89 -7.01
C GLY A 298 -9.55 -15.99 -6.17
N TRP A 299 -10.71 -16.22 -6.78
CA TRP A 299 -11.95 -16.40 -6.03
C TRP A 299 -12.04 -17.75 -5.32
N SER A 300 -11.50 -18.81 -5.90
CA SER A 300 -11.44 -20.14 -5.29
C SER A 300 -10.19 -20.35 -4.43
N GLU A 301 -9.06 -19.74 -4.82
CA GLU A 301 -7.76 -19.92 -4.17
C GLU A 301 -7.45 -18.87 -3.10
N THR A 302 -8.30 -17.85 -2.92
CA THR A 302 -8.25 -16.93 -1.78
C THR A 302 -9.59 -16.91 -1.03
N THR A 303 -9.55 -16.61 0.25
CA THR A 303 -10.79 -16.60 1.04
C THR A 303 -10.79 -15.51 2.10
N PRO A 304 -11.94 -14.86 2.36
CA PRO A 304 -12.10 -14.04 3.56
C PRO A 304 -12.17 -14.95 4.78
N THR A 305 -11.53 -14.56 5.86
CA THR A 305 -11.47 -15.31 7.11
C THR A 305 -11.19 -14.40 8.31
N ALA A 306 -11.68 -14.76 9.47
CA ALA A 306 -11.30 -14.18 10.76
C ALA A 306 -10.32 -15.09 11.53
N LEU A 307 -9.79 -16.15 10.88
CA LEU A 307 -8.88 -17.13 11.50
C LEU A 307 -7.57 -16.51 11.97
N PHE A 308 -7.04 -15.56 11.19
CA PHE A 308 -5.79 -14.89 11.52
C PHE A 308 -6.09 -13.64 12.33
N GLY A 309 -5.67 -13.62 13.59
CA GLY A 309 -5.86 -12.42 14.35
C GLY A 309 -5.92 -12.52 15.85
N PRO A 310 -5.07 -13.28 16.55
CA PRO A 310 -4.89 -13.03 17.97
C PRO A 310 -4.52 -11.57 18.23
N GLU A 311 -3.76 -10.95 17.29
CA GLU A 311 -3.36 -9.55 17.34
C GLU A 311 -4.52 -8.59 17.00
N PHE A 312 -5.49 -9.03 16.18
CA PHE A 312 -6.64 -8.23 15.74
C PHE A 312 -7.93 -9.07 15.75
N PRO A 313 -8.49 -9.39 16.93
CA PRO A 313 -9.64 -10.27 17.07
C PRO A 313 -10.84 -9.85 16.21
N SER A 314 -11.43 -10.82 15.53
CA SER A 314 -12.60 -10.65 14.66
C SER A 314 -12.39 -9.78 13.43
N ALA A 315 -11.17 -9.36 13.11
CA ALA A 315 -10.87 -8.61 11.89
C ALA A 315 -10.79 -9.56 10.69
N TYR A 316 -11.71 -9.40 9.74
CA TYR A 316 -11.70 -10.21 8.52
C TYR A 316 -10.56 -9.82 7.61
N THR A 317 -9.75 -10.82 7.21
CA THR A 317 -8.72 -10.69 6.18
C THR A 317 -9.04 -11.57 4.98
N ARG A 318 -8.58 -11.21 3.78
CA ARG A 318 -8.54 -12.13 2.64
C ARG A 318 -7.11 -12.65 2.47
N SER A 319 -6.98 -13.96 2.46
CA SER A 319 -5.70 -14.67 2.39
C SER A 319 -5.76 -15.79 1.33
N ILE A 320 -4.59 -16.17 0.78
CA ILE A 320 -4.43 -17.36 -0.05
C ILE A 320 -4.76 -18.59 0.80
N VAL A 321 -5.54 -19.50 0.23
CA VAL A 321 -5.87 -20.77 0.88
C VAL A 321 -4.61 -21.64 0.94
N ASN A 322 -4.16 -21.91 2.14
CA ASN A 322 -3.06 -22.80 2.47
C ASN A 322 -3.56 -23.90 3.42
N ARG A 323 -2.65 -24.75 3.94
CA ARG A 323 -3.00 -25.89 4.79
C ARG A 323 -3.80 -25.46 6.02
N VAL A 324 -3.41 -24.39 6.71
CA VAL A 324 -4.10 -23.96 7.93
C VAL A 324 -5.52 -23.47 7.63
N LEU A 325 -5.72 -22.74 6.54
CA LEU A 325 -7.05 -22.31 6.11
C LEU A 325 -7.90 -23.48 5.61
N ALA A 326 -7.34 -24.41 4.85
CA ALA A 326 -8.05 -25.61 4.41
C ALA A 326 -8.53 -26.46 5.60
N GLN A 327 -7.78 -26.46 6.70
CA GLN A 327 -8.12 -27.22 7.91
C GLN A 327 -9.19 -26.54 8.76
N TRP A 328 -9.10 -25.21 8.97
CA TRP A 328 -9.82 -24.52 10.04
C TRP A 328 -10.87 -23.52 9.59
N LYS A 329 -10.87 -23.07 8.34
CA LYS A 329 -11.87 -22.12 7.84
C LYS A 329 -13.28 -22.68 8.04
N GLY A 330 -14.16 -21.88 8.65
CA GLY A 330 -15.55 -22.26 8.98
C GLY A 330 -15.65 -23.22 10.17
N LYS A 331 -14.56 -23.40 10.90
CA LYS A 331 -14.47 -24.19 12.14
C LYS A 331 -13.73 -23.42 13.24
N GLU A 332 -13.69 -22.12 13.12
CA GLU A 332 -12.92 -21.25 14.02
C GLU A 332 -13.34 -21.45 15.49
N ASP A 333 -14.62 -21.63 15.76
CA ASP A 333 -15.15 -21.89 17.11
C ASP A 333 -14.79 -23.27 17.68
N ALA A 334 -14.34 -24.18 16.81
CA ALA A 334 -13.93 -25.54 17.20
C ALA A 334 -12.41 -25.66 17.45
N ILE A 335 -11.66 -24.58 17.34
CA ILE A 335 -10.22 -24.59 17.56
C ILE A 335 -9.95 -24.81 19.06
N PRO A 336 -9.23 -25.90 19.42
CA PRO A 336 -8.88 -26.13 20.83
C PRO A 336 -7.97 -25.04 21.41
N THR A 337 -7.99 -24.86 22.71
CA THR A 337 -7.07 -23.97 23.44
C THR A 337 -6.17 -24.80 24.36
N PRO A 338 -4.85 -24.90 24.08
CA PRO A 338 -4.12 -24.30 22.95
C PRO A 338 -4.44 -24.97 21.60
N PRO A 339 -4.23 -24.27 20.48
CA PRO A 339 -4.43 -24.85 19.14
C PRO A 339 -3.46 -26.02 18.88
N PRO A 340 -3.87 -27.03 18.07
CA PRO A 340 -3.03 -28.19 17.80
C PRO A 340 -1.82 -27.85 16.92
N GLY A 341 -0.72 -28.54 17.14
CA GLY A 341 0.54 -28.38 16.42
C GLY A 341 1.50 -27.43 17.12
N PRO A 342 2.59 -27.01 16.47
CA PRO A 342 3.57 -26.11 17.08
C PRO A 342 2.94 -24.76 17.39
N ALA A 343 3.24 -24.23 18.58
CA ALA A 343 2.76 -22.90 18.99
C ALA A 343 3.38 -21.78 18.14
N VAL A 344 4.63 -21.98 17.70
CA VAL A 344 5.38 -21.07 16.81
C VAL A 344 5.48 -21.71 15.43
N VAL A 345 5.02 -21.01 14.40
CA VAL A 345 5.02 -21.46 13.01
C VAL A 345 6.15 -20.85 12.18
N GLY A 346 6.78 -19.81 12.71
CA GLY A 346 7.89 -19.13 12.04
C GLY A 346 8.48 -18.00 12.87
N THR A 347 9.44 -17.31 12.28
CA THR A 347 10.06 -16.11 12.87
C THR A 347 10.03 -14.97 11.86
N ALA A 348 9.92 -13.74 12.35
CA ALA A 348 10.01 -12.52 11.57
C ALA A 348 10.91 -11.51 12.29
N ARG A 349 11.25 -10.42 11.61
CA ARG A 349 11.87 -9.25 12.23
C ARG A 349 10.93 -8.06 12.09
N LEU A 350 10.55 -7.51 13.23
CA LEU A 350 9.65 -6.37 13.30
C LEU A 350 10.43 -5.08 13.57
N MET A 351 9.86 -3.93 13.20
CA MET A 351 10.37 -2.61 13.54
C MET A 351 11.84 -2.34 13.09
N PRO A 352 12.22 -2.67 11.84
CA PRO A 352 13.62 -2.53 11.40
C PRO A 352 14.10 -1.07 11.33
N TRP A 353 13.20 -0.10 11.29
CA TRP A 353 13.52 1.34 11.32
C TRP A 353 13.56 1.90 12.74
N SER A 354 12.83 1.32 13.70
CA SER A 354 12.90 1.68 15.12
C SER A 354 14.11 1.06 15.80
N VAL A 355 14.44 -0.19 15.44
CA VAL A 355 15.54 -0.97 16.02
C VAL A 355 16.44 -1.50 14.91
N LYS A 356 17.72 -1.18 14.94
CA LYS A 356 18.67 -1.63 13.92
C LYS A 356 18.67 -3.17 13.82
N GLY A 357 18.34 -3.68 12.64
CA GLY A 357 18.24 -5.11 12.38
C GLY A 357 16.90 -5.73 12.80
N GLY A 358 15.97 -4.91 13.25
CA GLY A 358 14.64 -5.35 13.67
C GLY A 358 14.62 -6.14 14.98
N VAL A 359 13.45 -6.26 15.57
CA VAL A 359 13.21 -7.07 16.77
C VAL A 359 12.81 -8.47 16.34
N PRO A 360 13.49 -9.54 16.78
CA PRO A 360 13.04 -10.90 16.52
C PRO A 360 11.63 -11.13 17.06
N TYR A 361 10.78 -11.75 16.27
CA TYR A 361 9.40 -12.04 16.61
C TYR A 361 9.08 -13.49 16.27
N ALA A 362 8.62 -14.27 17.26
CA ALA A 362 8.12 -15.62 17.07
C ALA A 362 6.66 -15.53 16.57
N MET A 363 6.43 -15.92 15.32
CA MET A 363 5.10 -15.95 14.72
C MET A 363 4.32 -17.11 15.30
N GLY A 364 3.31 -16.78 16.12
CA GLY A 364 2.40 -17.78 16.68
C GLY A 364 1.48 -18.38 15.62
N LYS A 365 0.91 -19.53 15.93
CA LYS A 365 -0.14 -20.11 15.08
C LYS A 365 -1.33 -19.15 15.00
N PHE A 366 -1.87 -18.98 13.81
CA PHE A 366 -2.94 -18.02 13.49
C PHE A 366 -2.57 -16.53 13.61
N SER A 367 -1.28 -16.19 13.77
CA SER A 367 -0.83 -14.80 13.73
C SER A 367 -1.21 -14.13 12.40
N VAL A 368 -1.62 -12.85 12.46
CA VAL A 368 -1.87 -12.03 11.27
C VAL A 368 -0.60 -11.42 10.70
N ILE A 369 0.54 -11.64 11.35
CA ILE A 369 1.83 -11.16 10.86
C ILE A 369 2.15 -11.83 9.52
N ILE A 370 2.38 -10.99 8.52
CA ILE A 370 2.64 -11.44 7.16
C ILE A 370 4.12 -11.68 6.91
N PRO A 371 4.48 -12.60 6.01
CA PRO A 371 5.88 -12.92 5.73
C PRO A 371 6.63 -11.77 5.07
N THR A 372 7.69 -11.28 5.72
CA THR A 372 8.66 -10.33 5.20
C THR A 372 9.92 -11.03 4.69
N ARG A 373 10.85 -10.28 4.09
CA ARG A 373 12.10 -10.85 3.53
C ARG A 373 12.90 -11.70 4.52
N ASP A 374 12.81 -11.38 5.81
CA ASP A 374 13.55 -12.07 6.88
C ASP A 374 12.73 -13.18 7.55
N THR A 375 11.54 -13.47 7.07
CA THR A 375 10.67 -14.49 7.65
C THR A 375 11.19 -15.88 7.34
N THR A 376 11.19 -16.76 8.35
CA THR A 376 11.47 -18.18 8.19
C THR A 376 10.37 -19.01 8.84
N GLY A 377 10.18 -20.24 8.40
CA GLY A 377 9.21 -21.17 8.99
C GLY A 377 8.28 -21.81 7.97
N ASP A 378 7.10 -22.23 8.42
CA ASP A 378 6.12 -22.95 7.62
C ASP A 378 5.07 -22.02 7.02
N PHE A 379 5.24 -21.61 5.77
CA PHE A 379 4.33 -20.72 5.05
C PHE A 379 2.91 -21.31 4.86
N ASP A 380 2.72 -22.61 5.02
CA ASP A 380 1.41 -23.24 4.99
C ASP A 380 0.61 -23.06 6.30
N GLU A 381 1.27 -22.54 7.33
CA GLU A 381 0.65 -22.14 8.60
C GLU A 381 0.55 -20.62 8.79
N MET A 382 1.05 -19.81 7.83
CA MET A 382 1.12 -18.34 7.94
C MET A 382 -0.04 -17.63 7.21
N CYS A 383 -0.30 -16.40 7.62
CA CYS A 383 -1.21 -15.50 6.94
C CYS A 383 -0.60 -14.97 5.63
N LEU A 384 -1.21 -15.26 4.49
CA LEU A 384 -0.73 -14.88 3.15
C LEU A 384 -1.74 -13.97 2.47
N LEU A 385 -1.75 -12.70 2.85
CA LEU A 385 -2.75 -11.72 2.43
C LEU A 385 -2.68 -11.42 0.92
N ALA A 386 -3.77 -11.68 0.19
CA ALA A 386 -3.85 -11.43 -1.25
C ALA A 386 -5.29 -11.17 -1.70
N GLY A 387 -5.46 -10.28 -2.67
CA GLY A 387 -6.76 -10.01 -3.26
C GLY A 387 -7.19 -11.11 -4.25
N ALA A 388 -8.50 -11.33 -4.38
CA ALA A 388 -9.04 -12.35 -5.27
C ALA A 388 -8.66 -12.09 -6.74
N GLU A 389 -9.28 -11.10 -7.37
CA GLU A 389 -9.08 -10.81 -8.80
C GLU A 389 -7.64 -10.41 -9.12
N SER A 390 -7.02 -9.60 -8.26
CA SER A 390 -5.63 -9.15 -8.48
C SER A 390 -4.64 -10.32 -8.54
N SER A 391 -4.80 -11.34 -7.69
CA SER A 391 -3.91 -12.52 -7.72
C SER A 391 -4.07 -13.34 -9.00
N THR A 392 -5.27 -13.40 -9.57
CA THR A 392 -5.51 -14.06 -10.87
C THR A 392 -4.73 -13.37 -12.01
N ILE A 393 -4.56 -12.04 -11.92
CA ILE A 393 -3.93 -11.22 -12.98
C ILE A 393 -2.40 -11.18 -12.82
N ILE A 394 -1.88 -11.17 -11.59
CA ILE A 394 -0.46 -11.00 -11.30
C ILE A 394 0.31 -12.28 -11.67
N LYS A 395 1.24 -12.20 -12.65
CA LYS A 395 1.99 -13.36 -13.15
C LYS A 395 3.52 -13.19 -13.09
N SER A 396 4.00 -12.06 -12.59
CA SER A 396 5.44 -11.82 -12.44
C SER A 396 5.73 -10.76 -11.39
N VAL A 397 6.92 -10.84 -10.78
CA VAL A 397 7.52 -9.71 -10.05
C VAL A 397 8.05 -8.72 -11.08
N LYS A 398 7.84 -7.43 -10.83
CA LYS A 398 8.34 -6.32 -11.68
C LYS A 398 8.79 -5.16 -10.80
N PRO A 399 9.69 -4.28 -11.28
CA PRO A 399 9.92 -2.99 -10.64
C PRO A 399 8.62 -2.18 -10.51
N ALA A 400 8.41 -1.49 -9.40
CA ALA A 400 7.21 -0.69 -9.16
C ALA A 400 7.00 0.39 -10.24
N ALA A 401 8.08 1.00 -10.73
CA ALA A 401 8.03 1.95 -11.83
C ALA A 401 7.48 1.32 -13.12
N GLN A 402 7.86 0.08 -13.43
CA GLN A 402 7.35 -0.65 -14.60
C GLN A 402 5.86 -0.99 -14.41
N ILE A 403 5.44 -1.35 -13.18
CA ILE A 403 4.03 -1.61 -12.87
C ILE A 403 3.20 -0.35 -13.14
N VAL A 404 3.63 0.81 -12.65
CA VAL A 404 2.94 2.09 -12.88
C VAL A 404 2.84 2.41 -14.37
N SER A 405 3.95 2.27 -15.12
CA SER A 405 4.01 2.54 -16.55
C SER A 405 3.08 1.60 -17.35
N ASP A 406 3.16 0.30 -17.09
CA ASP A 406 2.31 -0.71 -17.76
C ASP A 406 0.83 -0.45 -17.52
N MET A 407 0.45 -0.23 -16.24
CA MET A 407 -0.94 0.05 -15.87
C MET A 407 -1.45 1.33 -16.51
N ALA A 408 -0.63 2.39 -16.54
CA ALA A 408 -1.02 3.65 -17.14
C ALA A 408 -1.21 3.53 -18.66
N ALA A 409 -0.26 2.90 -19.36
CA ALA A 409 -0.34 2.72 -20.81
C ALA A 409 -1.56 1.89 -21.21
N GLU A 410 -1.79 0.76 -20.56
CA GLU A 410 -2.94 -0.11 -20.82
C GLU A 410 -4.28 0.59 -20.49
N ALA A 411 -4.37 1.29 -19.34
CA ALA A 411 -5.60 2.00 -18.98
C ALA A 411 -5.95 3.11 -19.98
N ALA A 412 -4.95 3.86 -20.46
CA ALA A 412 -5.14 4.87 -21.49
C ALA A 412 -5.65 4.25 -22.80
N ALA A 413 -5.08 3.12 -23.23
CA ALA A 413 -5.53 2.41 -24.43
C ALA A 413 -6.99 1.92 -24.32
N VAL A 414 -7.39 1.37 -23.17
CA VAL A 414 -8.79 0.97 -22.92
C VAL A 414 -9.74 2.15 -22.99
N ARG A 415 -9.39 3.30 -22.38
CA ARG A 415 -10.26 4.49 -22.40
C ARG A 415 -10.40 5.10 -23.79
N LEU A 416 -9.33 5.12 -24.56
CA LEU A 416 -9.36 5.62 -25.97
C LEU A 416 -10.24 4.73 -26.85
N SER A 417 -10.16 3.39 -26.70
CA SER A 417 -11.02 2.46 -27.46
C SER A 417 -12.50 2.58 -27.09
N SER A 418 -12.81 2.87 -25.84
CA SER A 418 -14.19 3.06 -25.35
C SER A 418 -14.78 4.42 -25.76
N GLY A 419 -13.95 5.45 -25.93
CA GLY A 419 -14.38 6.79 -26.35
C GLY A 419 -14.56 6.95 -27.87
N SER A 420 -14.03 6.04 -28.70
CA SER A 420 -14.16 6.05 -30.14
C SER A 420 -15.47 5.43 -30.66
N GLY A 421 -16.29 4.84 -29.79
CA GLY A 421 -17.65 4.38 -30.08
C GLY A 421 -18.66 5.52 -29.86
N GLY A 422 -18.63 6.58 -30.68
CA GLY A 422 -19.72 7.54 -30.78
C GLY A 422 -21.00 6.85 -31.31
N PRO A 423 -22.21 7.40 -30.99
CA PRO A 423 -23.44 6.75 -31.38
C PRO A 423 -23.54 6.62 -32.89
N ALA A 424 -23.80 5.39 -33.33
CA ALA A 424 -24.24 5.12 -34.71
C ALA A 424 -25.69 5.53 -34.86
#